data_7f82eb50154085e71644f064e7ee7241
#
_entry.id   7f82eb50154085e71644f064e7ee7241
#
_cell.length_a   1.000
_cell.length_b   1.000
_cell.length_c   1.000
_cell.angle_alpha   90.00
_cell.angle_beta   90.00
_cell.angle_gamma   90.00
#
_symmetry.space_group_name_H-M   'P 1'
#
loop_
_entity.id
_entity.type
_entity.pdbx_description
1 polymer ?
#
loop_
_entity_poly.entity_id
_entity_poly.type
_entity_poly.pdbx_seq_one_letter_code
_entity_poly.pdbx_strand_id
1 'polypeptide(L)'
;LLTPTGGNQVDGIWNLTNTGMDIIIPVANDTTLKNGTVQLYGKVGSNSFEILGSISTILSNEINANKIISVSGTLIEGLTGFSEGQRIYIKAAMSDRPGNITEGSQSITEILIDETPASITPISIFSSNNNTALAKVGDTVSVSFTTSENLIDTTAIISGQNAIITSLGGNQFLAVYVMDEGDSEGIIEFEISF
;
A
#
# COMPACT_ATOMS: atom_id res chain seq x y z
N LEU A 1 0.75 -16.38 3.01
CA LEU A 1 1.02 -14.96 3.10
C LEU A 1 1.19 -14.39 1.69
N LEU A 2 0.66 -13.20 1.44
CA LEU A 2 0.81 -12.44 0.20
C LEU A 2 1.63 -11.20 0.51
N THR A 3 2.66 -10.94 -0.29
CA THR A 3 3.55 -9.79 -0.09
C THR A 3 3.81 -9.12 -1.44
N PRO A 4 3.26 -7.92 -1.70
CA PRO A 4 3.63 -7.13 -2.87
C PRO A 4 5.13 -6.84 -2.91
N THR A 5 5.72 -6.82 -4.10
CA THR A 5 7.17 -6.64 -4.32
C THR A 5 7.42 -5.58 -5.38
N GLY A 6 8.62 -4.99 -5.32
CA GLY A 6 9.00 -3.85 -6.17
C GLY A 6 8.41 -2.53 -5.69
N GLY A 7 9.08 -1.44 -6.04
CA GLY A 7 8.66 -0.08 -5.67
C GLY A 7 8.50 0.16 -4.17
N ASN A 8 7.55 1.01 -3.83
CA ASN A 8 7.20 1.29 -2.43
C ASN A 8 6.28 0.19 -1.89
N GLN A 9 6.75 -0.58 -0.92
CA GLN A 9 6.03 -1.72 -0.36
C GLN A 9 5.24 -1.30 0.88
N VAL A 10 3.92 -1.48 0.82
CA VAL A 10 3.00 -1.27 1.94
C VAL A 10 2.26 -2.58 2.19
N ASP A 11 2.28 -3.06 3.43
CA ASP A 11 1.63 -4.32 3.80
C ASP A 11 0.14 -4.30 3.48
N GLY A 12 -0.33 -5.30 2.74
CA GLY A 12 -1.73 -5.45 2.38
C GLY A 12 -2.22 -4.52 1.26
N ILE A 13 -1.34 -3.74 0.65
CA ILE A 13 -1.66 -2.80 -0.43
C ILE A 13 -0.90 -3.19 -1.71
N TRP A 14 -1.61 -3.20 -2.84
CA TRP A 14 -1.04 -3.17 -4.17
C TRP A 14 -1.13 -1.74 -4.70
N ASN A 15 0.02 -1.11 -4.93
CA ASN A 15 0.09 0.26 -5.42
C ASN A 15 0.76 0.35 -6.80
N LEU A 16 0.65 1.50 -7.43
CA LEU A 16 1.16 1.79 -8.78
C LEU A 16 2.65 1.45 -8.99
N THR A 17 3.45 1.36 -7.94
CA THR A 17 4.89 1.09 -8.02
C THR A 17 5.24 -0.39 -7.85
N ASN A 18 4.30 -1.24 -7.46
CA ASN A 18 4.55 -2.65 -7.30
C ASN A 18 4.74 -3.34 -8.66
N THR A 19 5.68 -4.25 -8.74
CA THR A 19 6.02 -4.96 -9.99
C THR A 19 5.83 -6.47 -9.90
N GLY A 20 5.43 -6.97 -8.73
CA GLY A 20 5.18 -8.39 -8.49
C GLY A 20 4.61 -8.67 -7.11
N MET A 21 4.37 -9.95 -6.85
CA MET A 21 3.89 -10.44 -5.56
C MET A 21 4.54 -11.77 -5.22
N ASP A 22 5.09 -11.88 -4.01
CA ASP A 22 5.54 -13.15 -3.45
C ASP A 22 4.40 -13.83 -2.68
N ILE A 23 4.14 -15.07 -3.05
CA ILE A 23 3.08 -15.89 -2.49
C ILE A 23 3.72 -17.05 -1.74
N ILE A 24 3.56 -17.05 -0.41
CA ILE A 24 4.12 -18.05 0.49
C ILE A 24 3.07 -19.13 0.75
N ILE A 25 3.41 -20.37 0.36
CA ILE A 25 2.54 -21.54 0.42
C ILE A 25 3.20 -22.57 1.36
N PRO A 26 2.55 -22.92 2.48
CA PRO A 26 3.05 -24.02 3.32
C PRO A 26 2.88 -25.35 2.58
N VAL A 27 3.96 -26.14 2.52
CA VAL A 27 3.96 -27.49 1.94
C VAL A 27 3.96 -28.49 3.09
N ALA A 28 3.04 -29.42 3.07
CA ALA A 28 2.87 -30.43 4.10
C ALA A 28 4.11 -31.35 4.22
N ASN A 29 4.26 -32.00 5.39
CA ASN A 29 5.27 -33.05 5.58
C ASN A 29 4.80 -34.36 4.92
N ASP A 30 4.76 -34.36 3.60
CA ASP A 30 4.36 -35.50 2.78
C ASP A 30 5.36 -35.67 1.64
N THR A 31 6.10 -36.78 1.68
CA THR A 31 7.15 -37.10 0.69
C THR A 31 6.59 -37.38 -0.71
N THR A 32 5.29 -37.67 -0.84
CA THR A 32 4.65 -37.88 -2.16
C THR A 32 4.53 -36.58 -2.95
N LEU A 33 4.58 -35.42 -2.25
CA LEU A 33 4.58 -34.10 -2.88
C LEU A 33 5.91 -33.77 -3.58
N LYS A 34 6.99 -34.52 -3.30
CA LYS A 34 8.27 -34.33 -4.02
C LYS A 34 8.10 -34.58 -5.51
N ASN A 35 8.49 -33.60 -6.34
CA ASN A 35 8.26 -33.55 -7.79
C ASN A 35 6.76 -33.51 -8.19
N GLY A 36 5.89 -33.23 -7.23
CA GLY A 36 4.53 -32.77 -7.49
C GLY A 36 4.55 -31.29 -7.92
N THR A 37 3.38 -30.69 -8.03
CA THR A 37 3.25 -29.33 -8.56
C THR A 37 2.32 -28.45 -7.72
N VAL A 38 2.52 -27.14 -7.85
CA VAL A 38 1.61 -26.11 -7.34
C VAL A 38 1.10 -25.28 -8.51
N GLN A 39 -0.21 -25.13 -8.63
CA GLN A 39 -0.87 -24.15 -9.49
C GLN A 39 -1.52 -23.07 -8.63
N LEU A 40 -1.24 -21.80 -8.94
CA LEU A 40 -1.89 -20.67 -8.32
C LEU A 40 -3.14 -20.26 -9.08
N TYR A 41 -4.13 -19.76 -8.32
CA TYR A 41 -5.32 -19.13 -8.84
C TYR A 41 -5.53 -17.81 -8.12
N GLY A 42 -5.84 -16.76 -8.88
CA GLY A 42 -6.15 -15.43 -8.37
C GLY A 42 -7.58 -15.04 -8.68
N LYS A 43 -8.13 -14.13 -7.89
CA LYS A 43 -9.37 -13.42 -8.21
C LYS A 43 -9.36 -12.03 -7.61
N VAL A 44 -10.19 -11.16 -8.16
CA VAL A 44 -10.45 -9.81 -7.62
C VAL A 44 -11.90 -9.73 -7.17
N GLY A 45 -12.10 -9.23 -5.95
CA GLY A 45 -13.43 -9.06 -5.37
C GLY A 45 -14.25 -10.35 -5.34
N SER A 46 -15.46 -10.31 -5.87
CA SER A 46 -16.38 -11.45 -5.94
C SER A 46 -16.26 -12.30 -7.21
N ASN A 47 -15.29 -11.99 -8.08
CA ASN A 47 -15.10 -12.73 -9.34
C ASN A 47 -14.69 -14.19 -9.08
N SER A 48 -14.77 -15.02 -10.13
CA SER A 48 -14.30 -16.40 -10.09
C SER A 48 -12.76 -16.44 -10.07
N PHE A 49 -12.21 -17.49 -9.44
CA PHE A 49 -10.79 -17.78 -9.50
C PHE A 49 -10.37 -18.16 -10.92
N GLU A 50 -9.30 -17.57 -11.41
CA GLU A 50 -8.64 -17.85 -12.68
C GLU A 50 -7.19 -18.26 -12.48
N ILE A 51 -6.59 -18.92 -13.45
CA ILE A 51 -5.22 -19.40 -13.38
C ILE A 51 -4.28 -18.18 -13.27
N LEU A 52 -3.39 -18.23 -12.28
CA LEU A 52 -2.39 -17.19 -12.03
C LEU A 52 -1.00 -17.75 -12.22
N GLY A 53 -0.36 -17.37 -13.32
CA GLY A 53 0.98 -17.79 -13.67
C GLY A 53 1.11 -19.27 -14.04
N SER A 54 2.36 -19.73 -14.13
CA SER A 54 2.69 -21.09 -14.56
C SER A 54 2.71 -22.06 -13.37
N ILE A 55 2.54 -23.35 -13.66
CA ILE A 55 2.71 -24.43 -12.69
C ILE A 55 4.17 -24.43 -12.15
N SER A 56 4.33 -24.58 -10.84
CA SER A 56 5.62 -24.65 -10.15
C SER A 56 5.83 -26.04 -9.54
N THR A 57 7.01 -26.64 -9.78
CA THR A 57 7.37 -27.95 -9.23
C THR A 57 7.75 -27.83 -7.76
N ILE A 58 7.32 -28.78 -6.92
CA ILE A 58 7.69 -28.88 -5.50
C ILE A 58 9.04 -29.61 -5.38
N LEU A 59 10.03 -28.92 -4.80
CA LEU A 59 11.37 -29.48 -4.57
C LEU A 59 11.46 -30.23 -3.24
N SER A 60 12.46 -31.10 -3.10
CA SER A 60 12.61 -31.91 -1.88
C SER A 60 12.88 -31.08 -0.61
N ASN A 61 13.54 -29.94 -0.74
CA ASN A 61 13.80 -29.02 0.38
C ASN A 61 12.61 -28.14 0.74
N GLU A 62 11.52 -28.18 -0.05
CA GLU A 62 10.26 -27.48 0.23
C GLU A 62 9.27 -28.35 1.01
N ILE A 63 9.49 -29.66 1.11
CA ILE A 63 8.66 -30.55 1.93
C ILE A 63 8.77 -30.16 3.41
N ASN A 64 7.66 -30.03 4.10
CA ASN A 64 7.58 -29.53 5.49
C ASN A 64 8.16 -28.12 5.66
N ALA A 65 8.08 -27.30 4.62
CA ALA A 65 8.60 -25.93 4.57
C ALA A 65 7.66 -25.02 3.78
N ASN A 66 8.03 -23.76 3.63
CA ASN A 66 7.33 -22.83 2.78
C ASN A 66 7.91 -22.82 1.36
N LYS A 67 7.03 -22.92 0.37
CA LYS A 67 7.37 -22.64 -1.02
C LYS A 67 6.98 -21.20 -1.33
N ILE A 68 7.90 -20.44 -1.93
CA ILE A 68 7.65 -19.08 -2.41
C ILE A 68 7.48 -19.13 -3.92
N ILE A 69 6.40 -18.56 -4.41
CA ILE A 69 6.15 -18.37 -5.84
C ILE A 69 5.99 -16.87 -6.10
N SER A 70 6.92 -16.31 -6.87
CA SER A 70 6.86 -14.92 -7.30
C SER A 70 6.01 -14.81 -8.57
N VAL A 71 5.05 -13.90 -8.57
CA VAL A 71 4.17 -13.60 -9.69
C VAL A 71 4.44 -12.18 -10.15
N SER A 72 4.55 -11.97 -11.46
CA SER A 72 4.79 -10.62 -12.02
C SER A 72 3.57 -9.72 -11.87
N GLY A 73 3.81 -8.39 -11.77
CA GLY A 73 2.74 -7.39 -11.73
C GLY A 73 1.77 -7.52 -12.88
N THR A 74 2.26 -7.72 -14.11
CA THR A 74 1.40 -7.91 -15.29
C THR A 74 0.38 -9.04 -15.13
N LEU A 75 0.73 -10.13 -14.44
CA LEU A 75 -0.21 -11.23 -14.19
C LEU A 75 -1.23 -10.88 -13.11
N ILE A 76 -0.83 -10.12 -12.10
CA ILE A 76 -1.72 -9.63 -11.04
C ILE A 76 -2.72 -8.61 -11.61
N GLU A 77 -2.24 -7.63 -12.33
CA GLU A 77 -3.03 -6.57 -12.98
C GLU A 77 -3.93 -7.10 -14.11
N GLY A 78 -3.53 -8.24 -14.69
CA GLY A 78 -4.33 -8.95 -15.69
C GLY A 78 -5.53 -9.73 -15.14
N LEU A 79 -5.69 -9.84 -13.80
CA LEU A 79 -6.83 -10.53 -13.19
C LEU A 79 -8.15 -9.81 -13.53
N THR A 80 -9.16 -10.57 -13.88
CA THR A 80 -10.49 -10.04 -14.23
C THR A 80 -11.06 -9.18 -13.09
N GLY A 81 -11.37 -7.91 -13.40
CA GLY A 81 -11.92 -6.95 -12.44
C GLY A 81 -10.86 -6.23 -11.59
N PHE A 82 -9.57 -6.31 -11.97
CA PHE A 82 -8.52 -5.50 -11.35
C PHE A 82 -8.86 -4.02 -11.50
N SER A 83 -9.06 -3.34 -10.38
CA SER A 83 -9.39 -1.91 -10.33
C SER A 83 -9.26 -1.36 -8.92
N GLU A 84 -9.09 -0.07 -8.83
CA GLU A 84 -9.04 0.71 -7.59
C GLU A 84 -10.08 0.29 -6.56
N GLY A 85 -9.69 0.15 -5.29
CA GLY A 85 -10.55 -0.20 -4.15
C GLY A 85 -10.98 -1.65 -4.07
N GLN A 86 -10.67 -2.48 -5.09
CA GLN A 86 -10.95 -3.92 -5.07
C GLN A 86 -9.87 -4.70 -4.30
N ARG A 87 -10.15 -5.96 -3.98
CA ARG A 87 -9.25 -6.82 -3.21
C ARG A 87 -8.85 -8.05 -4.00
N ILE A 88 -7.56 -8.38 -3.93
CA ILE A 88 -6.99 -9.58 -4.56
C ILE A 88 -6.99 -10.71 -3.54
N TYR A 89 -7.41 -11.88 -3.99
CA TYR A 89 -7.40 -13.14 -3.23
C TYR A 89 -6.70 -14.22 -4.04
N ILE A 90 -5.92 -15.06 -3.35
CA ILE A 90 -5.15 -16.14 -3.95
C ILE A 90 -5.54 -17.47 -3.31
N LYS A 91 -5.61 -18.52 -4.09
CA LYS A 91 -5.59 -19.91 -3.64
C LYS A 91 -4.57 -20.73 -4.42
N ALA A 92 -4.17 -21.87 -3.87
CA ALA A 92 -3.26 -22.80 -4.53
C ALA A 92 -3.91 -24.18 -4.62
N ALA A 93 -3.67 -24.89 -5.72
CA ALA A 93 -3.88 -26.32 -5.81
C ALA A 93 -2.52 -27.03 -5.86
N MET A 94 -2.36 -28.10 -5.08
CA MET A 94 -1.18 -28.96 -5.09
C MET A 94 -1.53 -30.29 -5.72
N SER A 95 -0.66 -30.79 -6.58
CA SER A 95 -0.70 -32.15 -7.08
C SER A 95 0.51 -32.92 -6.56
N ASP A 96 0.29 -34.11 -6.05
CA ASP A 96 1.37 -35.06 -5.75
C ASP A 96 1.96 -35.67 -7.03
N ARG A 97 3.04 -36.42 -6.89
CA ARG A 97 3.68 -37.08 -8.04
C ARG A 97 2.76 -38.08 -8.76
N PRO A 98 1.92 -38.88 -8.08
CA PRO A 98 0.90 -39.72 -8.73
C PRO A 98 -0.20 -38.97 -9.47
N GLY A 99 -0.38 -37.65 -9.21
CA GLY A 99 -1.39 -36.82 -9.88
C GLY A 99 -2.65 -36.57 -9.07
N ASN A 100 -2.66 -36.90 -7.77
CA ASN A 100 -3.80 -36.54 -6.92
C ASN A 100 -3.73 -35.04 -6.59
N ILE A 101 -4.86 -34.34 -6.77
CA ILE A 101 -4.94 -32.89 -6.60
C ILE A 101 -5.70 -32.54 -5.32
N THR A 102 -5.16 -31.62 -4.56
CA THR A 102 -5.83 -30.99 -3.40
C THR A 102 -5.84 -29.48 -3.59
N GLU A 103 -7.03 -28.88 -3.53
CA GLU A 103 -7.18 -27.43 -3.53
C GLU A 103 -7.14 -26.87 -2.10
N GLY A 104 -6.32 -25.83 -1.89
CA GLY A 104 -6.31 -25.06 -0.66
C GLY A 104 -7.48 -24.07 -0.60
N SER A 105 -7.76 -23.61 0.61
CA SER A 105 -8.69 -22.49 0.83
C SER A 105 -8.14 -21.20 0.23
N GLN A 106 -9.02 -20.23 0.00
CA GLN A 106 -8.63 -18.85 -0.32
C GLN A 106 -7.73 -18.29 0.79
N SER A 107 -6.78 -17.44 0.41
CA SER A 107 -5.91 -16.71 1.35
C SER A 107 -6.71 -15.93 2.38
N ILE A 108 -6.26 -15.96 3.65
CA ILE A 108 -6.81 -15.12 4.71
C ILE A 108 -6.32 -13.68 4.51
N THR A 109 -5.06 -13.52 4.09
CA THR A 109 -4.52 -12.22 3.68
C THR A 109 -5.14 -11.83 2.36
N GLU A 110 -5.68 -10.64 2.30
CA GLU A 110 -6.17 -9.99 1.09
C GLU A 110 -5.30 -8.78 0.79
N ILE A 111 -5.19 -8.39 -0.47
CA ILE A 111 -4.43 -7.22 -0.90
C ILE A 111 -5.41 -6.21 -1.48
N LEU A 112 -5.48 -5.03 -0.90
CA LEU A 112 -6.25 -3.90 -1.43
C LEU A 112 -5.51 -3.29 -2.62
N ILE A 113 -6.21 -3.03 -3.71
CA ILE A 113 -5.69 -2.29 -4.86
C ILE A 113 -5.90 -0.81 -4.58
N ASP A 114 -4.78 -0.06 -4.54
CA ASP A 114 -4.74 1.38 -4.30
C ASP A 114 -3.63 1.99 -5.18
N GLU A 115 -3.99 2.33 -6.40
CA GLU A 115 -3.09 2.89 -7.41
C GLU A 115 -3.31 4.40 -7.62
N THR A 116 -4.25 4.98 -6.90
CA THR A 116 -4.58 6.40 -7.03
C THR A 116 -3.71 7.23 -6.08
N PRO A 117 -2.83 8.11 -6.61
CA PRO A 117 -2.06 8.98 -5.74
C PRO A 117 -2.94 9.90 -4.90
N ALA A 118 -2.60 10.07 -3.64
CA ALA A 118 -3.24 11.04 -2.77
C ALA A 118 -3.13 12.47 -3.34
N SER A 119 -4.17 13.26 -3.18
CA SER A 119 -4.21 14.65 -3.59
C SER A 119 -4.66 15.56 -2.45
N ILE A 120 -4.24 16.84 -2.50
CA ILE A 120 -4.60 17.84 -1.50
C ILE A 120 -5.48 18.90 -2.14
N THR A 121 -6.70 19.09 -1.62
CA THR A 121 -7.61 20.17 -2.01
C THR A 121 -8.83 20.20 -1.10
N PRO A 122 -9.30 21.37 -0.63
CA PRO A 122 -8.66 22.68 -0.73
C PRO A 122 -7.47 22.83 0.21
N ILE A 123 -6.65 23.86 -0.02
CA ILE A 123 -5.58 24.27 0.89
C ILE A 123 -5.72 25.77 1.17
N SER A 124 -5.49 26.19 2.40
CA SER A 124 -5.50 27.60 2.81
C SER A 124 -4.46 27.88 3.87
N ILE A 125 -3.85 29.07 3.80
CA ILE A 125 -2.90 29.57 4.79
C ILE A 125 -3.45 30.86 5.41
N PHE A 126 -3.31 30.99 6.72
CA PHE A 126 -3.74 32.18 7.48
C PHE A 126 -2.90 32.33 8.75
N SER A 127 -2.89 33.52 9.30
CA SER A 127 -2.17 33.86 10.52
C SER A 127 -3.13 34.30 11.64
N SER A 128 -2.67 34.18 12.89
CA SER A 128 -3.36 34.72 14.06
C SER A 128 -3.27 36.26 14.17
N ASN A 129 -2.59 36.94 13.25
CA ASN A 129 -2.50 38.40 13.20
C ASN A 129 -3.88 39.02 12.93
N ASN A 130 -4.10 40.28 13.36
CA ASN A 130 -5.33 41.02 13.05
C ASN A 130 -5.59 41.13 11.52
N ASN A 131 -4.51 41.24 10.73
CA ASN A 131 -4.56 41.02 9.29
C ASN A 131 -4.04 39.61 9.02
N THR A 132 -4.95 38.68 8.76
CA THR A 132 -4.63 37.26 8.59
C THR A 132 -3.72 36.91 7.40
N ALA A 133 -3.48 37.89 6.50
CA ALA A 133 -2.52 37.79 5.40
C ALA A 133 -1.08 38.17 5.79
N LEU A 134 -0.88 38.64 7.02
CA LEU A 134 0.42 39.04 7.55
C LEU A 134 0.75 38.23 8.80
N ALA A 135 2.03 38.00 9.07
CA ALA A 135 2.49 37.41 10.32
C ALA A 135 3.74 38.17 10.81
N LYS A 136 3.94 38.24 12.12
CA LYS A 136 5.13 38.76 12.80
C LYS A 136 5.54 37.75 13.87
N VAL A 137 6.70 37.96 14.46
CA VAL A 137 7.19 37.19 15.61
C VAL A 137 6.10 37.05 16.69
N GLY A 138 5.84 35.79 17.09
CA GLY A 138 4.83 35.40 18.07
C GLY A 138 3.44 35.11 17.45
N ASP A 139 3.18 35.45 16.21
CA ASP A 139 1.95 35.05 15.53
C ASP A 139 2.01 33.57 15.12
N THR A 140 0.87 32.90 15.13
CA THR A 140 0.75 31.50 14.64
C THR A 140 0.32 31.52 13.18
N VAL A 141 1.12 30.89 12.32
CA VAL A 141 0.75 30.61 10.93
C VAL A 141 0.15 29.22 10.87
N SER A 142 -1.01 29.13 10.22
CA SER A 142 -1.77 27.89 10.08
C SER A 142 -2.01 27.57 8.61
N VAL A 143 -1.75 26.31 8.22
CA VAL A 143 -2.10 25.75 6.91
C VAL A 143 -3.17 24.68 7.12
N SER A 144 -4.37 24.94 6.61
CA SER A 144 -5.47 23.97 6.64
C SER A 144 -5.62 23.33 5.28
N PHE A 145 -5.73 22.01 5.24
CA PHE A 145 -5.87 21.26 4.00
C PHE A 145 -6.72 20.00 4.20
N THR A 146 -7.29 19.53 3.08
CA THR A 146 -8.03 18.26 3.01
C THR A 146 -7.38 17.38 1.97
N THR A 147 -7.30 16.08 2.24
CA THR A 147 -6.71 15.09 1.34
C THR A 147 -7.80 14.20 0.73
N SER A 148 -7.52 13.60 -0.43
CA SER A 148 -8.46 12.67 -1.09
C SER A 148 -8.63 11.37 -0.29
N GLU A 149 -7.64 11.01 0.53
CA GLU A 149 -7.60 9.79 1.32
C GLU A 149 -6.87 10.00 2.66
N ASN A 150 -6.87 9.00 3.52
CA ASN A 150 -6.18 9.07 4.79
C ASN A 150 -4.67 8.91 4.57
N LEU A 151 -3.90 9.90 5.00
CA LEU A 151 -2.44 9.91 4.87
C LEU A 151 -1.77 9.30 6.09
N ILE A 152 -0.63 8.64 5.86
CA ILE A 152 0.29 8.12 6.87
C ILE A 152 1.58 8.95 6.78
N ASP A 153 2.20 9.24 7.93
CA ASP A 153 3.51 9.93 8.01
C ASP A 153 3.55 11.32 7.35
N THR A 154 2.44 12.05 7.42
CA THR A 154 2.35 13.41 6.88
C THR A 154 3.26 14.37 7.64
N THR A 155 4.06 15.15 6.90
CA THR A 155 4.90 16.23 7.43
C THR A 155 4.57 17.56 6.76
N ALA A 156 4.80 18.66 7.47
CA ALA A 156 4.68 20.00 6.91
C ALA A 156 5.83 20.90 7.36
N ILE A 157 6.25 21.75 6.44
CA ILE A 157 7.25 22.81 6.68
C ILE A 157 6.55 24.15 6.42
N ILE A 158 6.70 25.12 7.31
CA ILE A 158 6.22 26.49 7.17
C ILE A 158 7.39 27.42 7.47
N SER A 159 7.67 28.39 6.59
CA SER A 159 8.83 29.30 6.70
C SER A 159 10.17 28.56 6.83
N GLY A 160 10.32 27.38 6.21
CA GLY A 160 11.53 26.55 6.32
C GLY A 160 11.66 25.76 7.63
N GLN A 161 10.66 25.80 8.52
CA GLN A 161 10.65 25.15 9.83
C GLN A 161 9.59 24.06 9.91
N ASN A 162 9.85 23.01 10.71
CA ASN A 162 8.89 21.94 10.91
C ASN A 162 7.63 22.45 11.61
N ALA A 163 6.48 22.25 11.01
CA ALA A 163 5.18 22.58 11.58
C ALA A 163 4.60 21.40 12.36
N ILE A 164 3.78 21.70 13.37
CA ILE A 164 3.02 20.69 14.11
C ILE A 164 1.75 20.38 13.31
N ILE A 165 1.55 19.10 12.93
CA ILE A 165 0.36 18.65 12.22
C ILE A 165 -0.62 18.01 13.19
N THR A 166 -1.89 18.36 13.05
CA THR A 166 -3.02 17.79 13.77
C THR A 166 -4.06 17.30 12.76
N SER A 167 -4.44 16.03 12.85
CA SER A 167 -5.60 15.51 12.10
C SER A 167 -6.89 15.97 12.80
N LEU A 168 -7.78 16.56 12.02
CA LEU A 168 -9.11 17.01 12.49
C LEU A 168 -10.20 15.96 12.22
N GLY A 169 -9.85 14.82 11.61
CA GLY A 169 -10.75 13.78 11.16
C GLY A 169 -11.30 14.04 9.73
N GLY A 170 -11.82 12.98 9.08
CA GLY A 170 -12.39 13.09 7.72
C GLY A 170 -11.37 13.58 6.67
N ASN A 171 -10.13 13.15 6.76
CA ASN A 171 -9.03 13.57 5.87
C ASN A 171 -8.69 15.09 5.94
N GLN A 172 -9.11 15.76 7.02
CA GLN A 172 -8.79 17.18 7.25
C GLN A 172 -7.60 17.30 8.20
N PHE A 173 -6.68 18.21 7.88
CA PHE A 173 -5.45 18.45 8.62
C PHE A 173 -5.22 19.93 8.85
N LEU A 174 -4.56 20.24 9.96
CA LEU A 174 -4.09 21.56 10.31
C LEU A 174 -2.61 21.48 10.67
N ALA A 175 -1.75 22.18 9.90
CA ALA A 175 -0.35 22.37 10.24
C ALA A 175 -0.16 23.75 10.85
N VAL A 176 0.55 23.86 11.97
CA VAL A 176 0.77 25.13 12.67
C VAL A 176 2.23 25.34 12.97
N TYR A 177 2.66 26.60 12.83
CA TYR A 177 3.98 27.09 13.21
C TYR A 177 3.88 28.46 13.87
N VAL A 178 4.63 28.70 14.93
CA VAL A 178 4.69 30.00 15.59
C VAL A 178 5.94 30.73 15.09
N MET A 179 5.74 31.90 14.46
CA MET A 179 6.82 32.71 13.90
C MET A 179 7.81 33.15 14.99
N ASP A 180 9.09 33.00 14.72
CA ASP A 180 10.15 33.42 15.64
C ASP A 180 11.10 34.45 15.04
N GLU A 181 12.09 34.94 15.84
CA GLU A 181 13.05 35.98 15.41
C GLU A 181 14.04 35.49 14.34
N GLY A 182 14.15 34.18 14.13
CA GLY A 182 15.02 33.58 13.12
C GLY A 182 14.36 33.47 11.74
N ASP A 183 13.06 33.72 11.65
CA ASP A 183 12.32 33.63 10.39
C ASP A 183 12.66 34.79 9.45
N SER A 184 12.78 34.44 8.15
CA SER A 184 13.07 35.46 7.13
C SER A 184 11.84 36.33 6.84
N GLU A 185 12.06 37.63 6.66
CA GLU A 185 11.02 38.53 6.17
C GLU A 185 10.68 38.21 4.71
N GLY A 186 9.38 38.26 4.34
CA GLY A 186 8.92 38.09 2.99
C GLY A 186 7.68 37.20 2.89
N ILE A 187 7.59 36.46 1.80
CA ILE A 187 6.48 35.50 1.56
C ILE A 187 6.75 34.26 2.42
N ILE A 188 5.72 33.84 3.16
CA ILE A 188 5.75 32.59 3.90
C ILE A 188 5.45 31.45 2.94
N GLU A 189 6.47 30.63 2.69
CA GLU A 189 6.36 29.40 1.92
C GLU A 189 5.99 28.24 2.83
N PHE A 190 5.30 27.24 2.29
CA PHE A 190 5.03 26.00 2.99
C PHE A 190 5.12 24.79 2.04
N GLU A 191 5.45 23.66 2.61
CA GLU A 191 5.51 22.37 1.94
C GLU A 191 4.78 21.32 2.77
N ILE A 192 4.04 20.41 2.13
CA ILE A 192 3.38 19.27 2.74
C ILE A 192 3.87 18.03 2.01
N SER A 193 4.38 17.04 2.77
CA SER A 193 4.86 15.75 2.24
C SER A 193 4.13 14.59 2.93
N PHE A 194 3.84 13.53 2.16
CA PHE A 194 3.12 12.31 2.58
C PHE A 194 3.47 11.12 1.70
#